data_a6477528da6bd43e7b36160623db3600
#
_entry.id   a6477528da6bd43e7b36160623db3600
#
_cell.length_a   1.000
_cell.length_b   1.000
_cell.length_c   1.000
_cell.angle_alpha   90.00
_cell.angle_beta   90.00
_cell.angle_gamma   90.00
#
_symmetry.space_group_name_H-M   'P 1'
#
loop_
_entity.id
_entity.type
_entity.pdbx_description
1 polymer ?
#
loop_
_entity_poly.entity_id
_entity_poly.type
_entity_poly.pdbx_seq_one_letter_code
_entity_poly.pdbx_strand_id
1 'polypeptide(L)'
;MFKKKENQKKQGKEKIPTIKVGTHKKRVIVLWILLISSLLFGVYKNFTAIDKHTIHEKEIIELTLNDTNGIENFVKNFAKSYYTWSNNKESIEARQTSISHYLTEELLMLNTDTIRTDIPTSSAVKDVLIWKVEEHGEYEYIVTYEVQQNITEGDQKKIVKSTYTVVVHVDSNGDMVIIKNPTMNQKV
;
A
#
# COMPACT_ATOMS: atom_id res chain seq x y z
N MET A 1 -81.22 -73.39 54.77
CA MET A 1 -80.81 -73.08 53.41
C MET A 1 -80.07 -71.74 53.43
N PHE A 2 -78.80 -71.79 53.60
CA PHE A 2 -77.97 -70.59 53.81
C PHE A 2 -77.35 -70.15 52.46
N LYS A 3 -77.60 -68.91 51.98
CA LYS A 3 -76.92 -68.30 50.84
C LYS A 3 -75.68 -67.60 51.31
N LYS A 4 -74.56 -68.10 50.84
CA LYS A 4 -73.19 -67.51 51.08
C LYS A 4 -73.02 -66.26 50.23
N LYS A 5 -72.78 -65.08 50.85
CA LYS A 5 -72.46 -63.87 50.13
C LYS A 5 -70.98 -63.89 49.81
N GLU A 6 -70.67 -63.84 48.54
CA GLU A 6 -69.35 -63.73 48.01
C GLU A 6 -68.87 -62.26 48.02
N ASN A 7 -67.75 -61.97 48.74
CA ASN A 7 -67.18 -60.69 48.86
C ASN A 7 -66.23 -60.48 47.65
N GLN A 8 -66.64 -59.64 46.70
CA GLN A 8 -65.73 -59.17 45.65
C GLN A 8 -64.77 -58.13 46.23
N LYS A 9 -63.47 -58.45 46.28
CA LYS A 9 -62.39 -57.53 46.53
C LYS A 9 -62.28 -56.54 45.38
N LYS A 10 -62.53 -55.27 45.62
CA LYS A 10 -62.17 -54.17 44.68
C LYS A 10 -60.66 -54.09 44.54
N GLN A 11 -60.16 -54.43 43.33
CA GLN A 11 -58.78 -54.15 42.92
C GLN A 11 -58.58 -52.66 42.94
N GLY A 12 -57.66 -52.19 43.81
CA GLY A 12 -57.21 -50.81 43.84
C GLY A 12 -56.45 -50.50 42.55
N LYS A 13 -56.95 -49.51 41.81
CA LYS A 13 -56.17 -48.92 40.67
C LYS A 13 -54.91 -48.33 41.23
N GLU A 14 -53.76 -48.93 40.89
CA GLU A 14 -52.42 -48.30 41.08
C GLU A 14 -52.40 -46.94 40.38
N LYS A 15 -52.20 -45.87 41.16
CA LYS A 15 -52.03 -44.56 40.64
C LYS A 15 -50.60 -44.47 40.10
N ILE A 16 -50.48 -44.49 38.79
CA ILE A 16 -49.19 -44.19 38.08
C ILE A 16 -48.72 -42.82 38.55
N PRO A 17 -47.49 -42.67 39.08
CA PRO A 17 -46.98 -41.36 39.48
C PRO A 17 -46.82 -40.46 38.25
N THR A 18 -47.70 -39.51 38.08
CA THR A 18 -47.56 -38.46 37.09
C THR A 18 -46.38 -37.60 37.50
N ILE A 19 -45.27 -37.72 36.77
CA ILE A 19 -44.11 -36.81 36.91
C ILE A 19 -44.61 -35.42 36.56
N LYS A 20 -44.74 -34.54 37.56
CA LYS A 20 -45.02 -33.14 37.34
C LYS A 20 -43.75 -32.56 36.72
N VAL A 21 -43.69 -32.47 35.38
CA VAL A 21 -42.66 -31.68 34.67
C VAL A 21 -42.80 -30.25 35.15
N GLY A 22 -41.89 -29.86 36.02
CA GLY A 22 -41.90 -28.54 36.63
C GLY A 22 -41.95 -27.46 35.54
N THR A 23 -42.93 -26.57 35.67
CA THR A 23 -43.14 -25.48 34.73
C THR A 23 -42.01 -24.45 34.86
N HIS A 24 -40.87 -24.75 34.29
CA HIS A 24 -39.76 -23.80 34.18
C HIS A 24 -40.01 -22.76 33.05
N LYS A 25 -41.29 -22.53 32.68
CA LYS A 25 -41.69 -21.59 31.62
C LYS A 25 -40.98 -20.21 31.78
N LYS A 26 -40.92 -19.71 32.99
CA LYS A 26 -40.23 -18.43 33.25
C LYS A 26 -38.72 -18.48 32.98
N ARG A 27 -38.05 -19.58 33.37
CA ARG A 27 -36.59 -19.76 33.08
C ARG A 27 -36.33 -19.97 31.60
N VAL A 28 -37.18 -20.68 30.91
CA VAL A 28 -37.09 -20.88 29.46
C VAL A 28 -37.29 -19.58 28.71
N ILE A 29 -38.24 -18.72 29.11
CA ILE A 29 -38.46 -17.41 28.51
C ILE A 29 -37.23 -16.51 28.71
N VAL A 30 -36.64 -16.51 29.92
CA VAL A 30 -35.39 -15.72 30.17
C VAL A 30 -34.23 -16.20 29.29
N LEU A 31 -34.07 -17.51 29.10
CA LEU A 31 -33.03 -18.07 28.21
C LEU A 31 -33.27 -17.67 26.75
N TRP A 32 -34.51 -17.66 26.28
CA TRP A 32 -34.86 -17.21 24.93
C TRP A 32 -34.57 -15.72 24.73
N ILE A 33 -34.88 -14.88 25.72
CA ILE A 33 -34.57 -13.44 25.67
C ILE A 33 -33.05 -13.21 25.59
N LEU A 34 -32.26 -13.94 26.40
CA LEU A 34 -30.78 -13.85 26.35
C LEU A 34 -30.21 -14.30 25.00
N LEU A 35 -30.75 -15.37 24.42
CA LEU A 35 -30.33 -15.88 23.13
C LEU A 35 -30.64 -14.90 22.01
N ILE A 36 -31.83 -14.33 21.96
CA ILE A 36 -32.23 -13.32 20.97
C ILE A 36 -31.39 -12.07 21.12
N SER A 37 -31.16 -11.60 22.34
CA SER A 37 -30.30 -10.42 22.62
C SER A 37 -28.86 -10.65 22.19
N SER A 38 -28.31 -11.84 22.42
CA SER A 38 -26.96 -12.21 21.97
C SER A 38 -26.85 -12.25 20.45
N LEU A 39 -27.88 -12.78 19.76
CA LEU A 39 -27.91 -12.80 18.30
C LEU A 39 -28.00 -11.40 17.71
N LEU A 40 -28.87 -10.55 18.25
CA LEU A 40 -28.97 -9.15 17.82
C LEU A 40 -27.66 -8.38 18.04
N PHE A 41 -27.01 -8.61 19.18
CA PHE A 41 -25.72 -8.00 19.48
C PHE A 41 -24.62 -8.49 18.52
N GLY A 42 -24.59 -9.77 18.19
CA GLY A 42 -23.64 -10.35 17.22
C GLY A 42 -23.82 -9.77 15.81
N VAL A 43 -25.08 -9.67 15.36
CA VAL A 43 -25.41 -9.05 14.07
C VAL A 43 -25.03 -7.56 14.07
N TYR A 44 -25.39 -6.81 15.10
CA TYR A 44 -25.03 -5.40 15.24
C TYR A 44 -23.52 -5.18 15.22
N LYS A 45 -22.77 -5.98 15.98
CA LYS A 45 -21.29 -5.92 16.00
C LYS A 45 -20.68 -6.26 14.64
N ASN A 46 -21.24 -7.23 13.93
CA ASN A 46 -20.74 -7.62 12.61
C ASN A 46 -20.94 -6.50 11.58
N PHE A 47 -22.12 -5.88 11.55
CA PHE A 47 -22.39 -4.75 10.66
C PHE A 47 -21.54 -3.53 10.99
N THR A 48 -21.37 -3.18 12.27
CA THR A 48 -20.54 -2.03 12.67
C THR A 48 -19.03 -2.30 12.51
N ALA A 49 -18.60 -3.57 12.55
CA ALA A 49 -17.21 -3.93 12.27
C ALA A 49 -16.89 -3.84 10.77
N ILE A 50 -17.83 -4.22 9.91
CA ILE A 50 -17.66 -4.13 8.45
C ILE A 50 -17.52 -2.66 8.03
N ASP A 51 -18.35 -1.77 8.56
CA ASP A 51 -18.27 -0.34 8.22
C ASP A 51 -16.93 0.30 8.65
N LYS A 52 -16.40 -0.06 9.81
CA LYS A 52 -15.08 0.45 10.25
C LYS A 52 -13.91 -0.07 9.41
N HIS A 53 -13.96 -1.33 8.97
CA HIS A 53 -12.94 -1.86 8.07
C HIS A 53 -13.01 -1.24 6.67
N THR A 54 -14.22 -1.02 6.16
CA THR A 54 -14.41 -0.43 4.84
C THR A 54 -13.98 1.05 4.81
N ILE A 55 -14.18 1.80 5.91
CA ILE A 55 -13.74 3.20 6.01
C ILE A 55 -12.20 3.28 6.07
N HIS A 56 -11.53 2.42 6.84
CA HIS A 56 -10.06 2.41 6.90
C HIS A 56 -9.42 1.95 5.57
N GLU A 57 -10.01 0.98 4.89
CA GLU A 57 -9.53 0.55 3.57
C GLU A 57 -9.76 1.62 2.49
N LYS A 58 -10.88 2.34 2.54
CA LYS A 58 -11.10 3.49 1.65
C LYS A 58 -10.16 4.66 1.94
N GLU A 59 -9.92 4.97 3.21
CA GLU A 59 -8.99 6.05 3.59
C GLU A 59 -7.55 5.74 3.18
N ILE A 60 -7.10 4.49 3.33
CA ILE A 60 -5.77 4.05 2.87
C ILE A 60 -5.71 3.99 1.34
N ILE A 61 -6.79 3.62 0.65
CA ILE A 61 -6.85 3.59 -0.82
C ILE A 61 -6.93 5.00 -1.39
N GLU A 62 -7.63 5.94 -0.78
CA GLU A 62 -7.63 7.35 -1.20
C GLU A 62 -6.29 8.05 -0.94
N LEU A 63 -5.60 7.72 0.15
CA LEU A 63 -4.24 8.22 0.42
C LEU A 63 -3.15 7.59 -0.49
N THR A 64 -3.41 6.42 -1.09
CA THR A 64 -2.49 5.78 -2.04
C THR A 64 -2.84 6.05 -3.51
N LEU A 65 -3.98 6.68 -3.80
CA LEU A 65 -4.43 7.07 -5.14
C LEU A 65 -4.20 8.56 -5.45
N ASN A 66 -3.28 9.22 -4.78
CA ASN A 66 -2.65 10.38 -5.40
C ASN A 66 -1.99 9.84 -6.67
N ASP A 67 -2.49 10.25 -7.83
CA ASP A 67 -1.97 9.84 -9.13
C ASP A 67 -0.52 10.34 -9.28
N THR A 68 0.41 9.54 -8.76
CA THR A 68 1.86 9.80 -8.84
C THR A 68 2.44 9.47 -10.22
N ASN A 69 1.63 8.96 -11.15
CA ASN A 69 2.07 8.55 -12.49
C ASN A 69 2.78 9.70 -13.24
N GLY A 70 2.31 10.93 -13.09
CA GLY A 70 2.95 12.11 -13.65
C GLY A 70 4.37 12.29 -13.12
N ILE A 71 4.53 12.26 -11.80
CA ILE A 71 5.83 12.42 -11.10
C ILE A 71 6.77 11.25 -11.44
N GLU A 72 6.26 10.02 -11.44
CA GLU A 72 7.05 8.83 -11.79
C GLU A 72 7.59 8.91 -13.23
N ASN A 73 6.75 9.28 -14.18
CA ASN A 73 7.14 9.44 -15.59
C ASN A 73 8.14 10.58 -15.76
N PHE A 74 7.94 11.69 -15.05
CA PHE A 74 8.88 12.82 -15.04
C PHE A 74 10.26 12.38 -14.56
N VAL A 75 10.34 11.69 -13.40
CA VAL A 75 11.62 11.20 -12.85
C VAL A 75 12.24 10.11 -13.74
N LYS A 76 11.46 9.21 -14.34
CA LYS A 76 11.97 8.21 -15.30
C LYS A 76 12.65 8.88 -16.51
N ASN A 77 12.01 9.90 -17.07
CA ASN A 77 12.54 10.63 -18.22
C ASN A 77 13.76 11.46 -17.85
N PHE A 78 13.71 12.13 -16.70
CA PHE A 78 14.89 12.80 -16.14
C PHE A 78 16.07 11.84 -15.98
N ALA A 79 15.86 10.70 -15.31
CA ALA A 79 16.92 9.73 -15.04
C ALA A 79 17.54 9.19 -16.35
N LYS A 80 16.73 8.93 -17.38
CA LYS A 80 17.25 8.56 -18.70
C LYS A 80 18.15 9.63 -19.30
N SER A 81 17.75 10.89 -19.25
CA SER A 81 18.55 12.00 -19.75
C SER A 81 19.80 12.25 -18.90
N TYR A 82 19.66 12.20 -17.58
CA TYR A 82 20.72 12.51 -16.64
C TYR A 82 21.86 11.48 -16.65
N TYR A 83 21.53 10.20 -16.71
CA TYR A 83 22.49 9.09 -16.62
C TYR A 83 22.91 8.52 -17.99
N THR A 84 22.53 9.14 -19.11
CA THR A 84 22.98 8.76 -20.44
C THR A 84 23.93 9.79 -21.01
N TRP A 85 25.15 9.39 -21.35
CA TRP A 85 26.13 10.22 -22.04
C TRP A 85 27.13 9.37 -22.83
N SER A 86 27.78 9.99 -23.80
CA SER A 86 28.92 9.44 -24.51
C SER A 86 30.10 10.41 -24.41
N ASN A 87 31.31 9.88 -24.56
CA ASN A 87 32.54 10.66 -24.47
C ASN A 87 32.82 11.46 -25.76
N ASN A 88 31.89 12.32 -26.14
CA ASN A 88 32.07 13.28 -27.22
C ASN A 88 31.28 14.58 -26.89
N LYS A 89 31.75 15.69 -27.45
CA LYS A 89 31.21 17.01 -27.18
C LYS A 89 29.73 17.13 -27.51
N GLU A 90 29.29 16.59 -28.65
CA GLU A 90 27.92 16.66 -29.13
C GLU A 90 26.95 15.95 -28.15
N SER A 91 27.35 14.76 -27.65
CA SER A 91 26.54 14.01 -26.68
C SER A 91 26.44 14.73 -25.33
N ILE A 92 27.52 15.37 -24.89
CA ILE A 92 27.55 16.15 -23.65
C ILE A 92 26.65 17.38 -23.77
N GLU A 93 26.71 18.13 -24.87
CA GLU A 93 25.85 19.28 -25.14
C GLU A 93 24.36 18.85 -25.27
N ALA A 94 24.11 17.76 -25.97
CA ALA A 94 22.74 17.20 -26.08
C ALA A 94 22.17 16.76 -24.71
N ARG A 95 22.99 16.13 -23.86
CA ARG A 95 22.61 15.81 -22.49
C ARG A 95 22.29 17.09 -21.70
N GLN A 96 23.14 18.10 -21.77
CA GLN A 96 22.96 19.38 -21.07
C GLN A 96 21.63 20.04 -21.45
N THR A 97 21.31 20.05 -22.75
CA THR A 97 20.03 20.55 -23.27
C THR A 97 18.86 19.70 -22.77
N SER A 98 19.00 18.38 -22.75
CA SER A 98 17.94 17.49 -22.28
C SER A 98 17.65 17.64 -20.79
N ILE A 99 18.68 17.76 -19.94
CA ILE A 99 18.48 17.90 -18.49
C ILE A 99 18.00 19.28 -18.08
N SER A 100 18.19 20.31 -18.92
CA SER A 100 17.73 21.68 -18.62
C SER A 100 16.20 21.77 -18.48
N HIS A 101 15.46 20.84 -19.09
CA HIS A 101 14.00 20.77 -18.96
C HIS A 101 13.51 20.21 -17.62
N TYR A 102 14.42 19.64 -16.82
CA TYR A 102 14.08 18.98 -15.55
C TYR A 102 14.65 19.68 -14.33
N LEU A 103 15.74 20.45 -14.48
CA LEU A 103 16.49 21.03 -13.38
C LEU A 103 16.24 22.54 -13.28
N THR A 104 16.39 23.08 -12.06
CA THR A 104 16.52 24.51 -11.87
C THR A 104 17.81 25.03 -12.54
N GLU A 105 17.89 26.33 -12.87
CA GLU A 105 19.10 26.94 -13.45
C GLU A 105 20.32 26.74 -12.57
N GLU A 106 20.16 26.85 -11.25
CA GLU A 106 21.23 26.61 -10.28
C GLU A 106 21.77 25.18 -10.35
N LEU A 107 20.88 24.18 -10.34
CA LEU A 107 21.29 22.79 -10.46
C LEU A 107 21.89 22.47 -11.83
N LEU A 108 21.41 23.12 -12.89
CA LEU A 108 21.95 22.95 -14.22
C LEU A 108 23.40 23.44 -14.27
N MET A 109 23.71 24.60 -13.68
CA MET A 109 25.08 25.12 -13.57
C MET A 109 25.99 24.17 -12.80
N LEU A 110 25.54 23.62 -11.68
CA LEU A 110 26.31 22.63 -10.90
C LEU A 110 26.60 21.34 -11.66
N ASN A 111 25.76 20.99 -12.65
CA ASN A 111 25.93 19.78 -13.46
C ASN A 111 26.66 19.97 -14.78
N THR A 112 27.05 21.22 -15.12
CA THR A 112 27.68 21.52 -16.41
C THR A 112 29.04 20.81 -16.57
N ASP A 113 29.86 20.77 -15.54
CA ASP A 113 31.20 20.19 -15.59
C ASP A 113 31.34 18.78 -15.05
N THR A 114 30.18 18.09 -14.80
CA THR A 114 30.17 16.74 -14.22
C THR A 114 30.69 15.69 -15.19
N ILE A 115 30.56 15.90 -16.49
CA ILE A 115 30.98 14.97 -17.54
C ILE A 115 31.96 15.67 -18.44
N ARG A 116 33.13 15.04 -18.62
CA ARG A 116 34.25 15.63 -19.31
C ARG A 116 34.68 14.72 -20.47
N THR A 117 35.17 15.33 -21.57
CA THR A 117 35.64 14.60 -22.77
C THR A 117 37.00 13.96 -22.57
N ASP A 118 37.79 14.41 -21.58
CA ASP A 118 39.10 13.85 -21.27
C ASP A 118 39.04 12.51 -20.49
N ILE A 119 37.86 12.14 -20.00
CA ILE A 119 37.64 10.87 -19.31
C ILE A 119 36.93 9.90 -20.28
N PRO A 120 37.57 8.78 -20.68
CA PRO A 120 37.02 7.85 -21.67
C PRO A 120 35.93 6.98 -21.10
N THR A 121 34.85 7.62 -20.66
CA THR A 121 33.66 6.93 -20.08
C THR A 121 32.41 7.24 -20.88
N SER A 122 31.50 6.28 -20.95
CA SER A 122 30.13 6.49 -21.43
C SER A 122 29.15 5.70 -20.59
N SER A 123 27.92 6.16 -20.58
CA SER A 123 26.83 5.49 -19.87
C SER A 123 25.57 5.48 -20.71
N ALA A 124 24.88 4.34 -20.71
CA ALA A 124 23.56 4.19 -21.32
C ALA A 124 22.62 3.57 -20.31
N VAL A 125 21.52 4.26 -20.04
CA VAL A 125 20.46 3.73 -19.16
C VAL A 125 19.75 2.58 -19.85
N LYS A 126 19.70 1.43 -19.17
CA LYS A 126 18.97 0.25 -19.60
C LYS A 126 17.55 0.24 -19.03
N ASP A 127 17.41 0.60 -17.76
CA ASP A 127 16.12 0.59 -17.06
C ASP A 127 16.10 1.58 -15.91
N VAL A 128 14.90 2.10 -15.60
CA VAL A 128 14.64 2.96 -14.43
C VAL A 128 13.40 2.44 -13.72
N LEU A 129 13.58 2.03 -12.48
CA LEU A 129 12.50 1.53 -11.63
C LEU A 129 12.23 2.52 -10.49
N ILE A 130 11.02 3.04 -10.42
CA ILE A 130 10.59 3.86 -9.29
C ILE A 130 10.21 2.92 -8.14
N TRP A 131 10.83 3.13 -6.98
CA TRP A 131 10.57 2.35 -5.77
C TRP A 131 9.51 3.02 -4.88
N LYS A 132 9.54 4.35 -4.79
CA LYS A 132 8.72 5.08 -3.84
C LYS A 132 8.57 6.54 -4.25
N VAL A 133 7.37 7.09 -4.08
CA VAL A 133 7.07 8.51 -4.15
C VAL A 133 6.42 8.91 -2.84
N GLU A 134 6.99 9.89 -2.15
CA GLU A 134 6.53 10.38 -0.85
C GLU A 134 6.28 11.88 -0.91
N GLU A 135 5.14 12.32 -0.41
CA GLU A 135 4.91 13.76 -0.20
C GLU A 135 5.85 14.28 0.90
N HIS A 136 6.47 15.42 0.66
CA HIS A 136 7.40 16.08 1.57
C HIS A 136 7.09 17.58 1.63
N GLY A 137 6.09 17.94 2.44
CA GLY A 137 5.62 19.31 2.51
C GLY A 137 4.61 19.67 1.40
N GLU A 138 4.35 20.95 1.26
CA GLU A 138 3.42 21.46 0.27
C GLU A 138 4.14 21.52 -1.10
N TYR A 139 3.60 20.81 -2.09
CA TYR A 139 4.14 20.77 -3.47
C TYR A 139 5.51 20.11 -3.67
N GLU A 140 6.04 19.38 -2.69
CA GLU A 140 7.32 18.68 -2.83
C GLU A 140 7.15 17.17 -2.68
N TYR A 141 7.88 16.40 -3.51
CA TYR A 141 7.84 14.95 -3.53
C TYR A 141 9.26 14.39 -3.49
N ILE A 142 9.50 13.47 -2.56
CA ILE A 142 10.73 12.68 -2.51
C ILE A 142 10.51 11.42 -3.33
N VAL A 143 11.32 11.24 -4.38
CA VAL A 143 11.23 10.07 -5.25
C VAL A 143 12.49 9.23 -5.11
N THR A 144 12.31 7.96 -4.72
CA THR A 144 13.37 6.95 -4.66
C THR A 144 13.28 6.05 -5.88
N TYR A 145 14.39 5.90 -6.61
CA TYR A 145 14.43 5.12 -7.84
C TYR A 145 15.75 4.38 -8.02
N GLU A 146 15.71 3.26 -8.74
CA GLU A 146 16.91 2.52 -9.17
C GLU A 146 17.16 2.78 -10.65
N VAL A 147 18.43 3.00 -11.00
CA VAL A 147 18.87 3.09 -12.39
C VAL A 147 19.80 1.92 -12.68
N GLN A 148 19.50 1.19 -13.74
CA GLN A 148 20.39 0.21 -14.31
C GLN A 148 21.10 0.80 -15.54
N GLN A 149 22.41 0.87 -15.48
CA GLN A 149 23.25 1.50 -16.49
C GLN A 149 24.26 0.51 -17.08
N ASN A 150 24.52 0.62 -18.38
CA ASN A 150 25.68 0.03 -19.02
C ASN A 150 26.77 1.10 -19.05
N ILE A 151 27.79 0.99 -18.23
CA ILE A 151 28.91 1.90 -18.17
C ILE A 151 30.05 1.30 -18.98
N THR A 152 30.68 2.10 -19.84
CA THR A 152 31.89 1.73 -20.59
C THR A 152 33.05 2.59 -20.11
N GLU A 153 34.12 1.96 -19.68
CA GLU A 153 35.38 2.59 -19.24
C GLU A 153 36.51 2.03 -20.09
N GLY A 154 36.97 2.79 -21.08
CA GLY A 154 37.87 2.28 -22.10
C GLY A 154 37.23 1.09 -22.85
N ASP A 155 37.88 -0.06 -22.83
CA ASP A 155 37.39 -1.30 -23.49
C ASP A 155 36.47 -2.14 -22.57
N GLN A 156 36.30 -1.77 -21.31
CA GLN A 156 35.52 -2.55 -20.35
C GLN A 156 34.07 -2.07 -20.30
N LYS A 157 33.14 -3.03 -20.34
CA LYS A 157 31.71 -2.80 -20.17
C LYS A 157 31.23 -3.42 -18.88
N LYS A 158 30.47 -2.63 -18.10
CA LYS A 158 29.99 -3.00 -16.78
C LYS A 158 28.52 -2.62 -16.64
N ILE A 159 27.71 -3.53 -16.09
CA ILE A 159 26.33 -3.23 -15.71
C ILE A 159 26.35 -2.78 -14.24
N VAL A 160 25.84 -1.58 -13.98
CA VAL A 160 25.75 -1.01 -12.64
C VAL A 160 24.30 -0.75 -12.31
N LYS A 161 23.90 -1.11 -11.10
CA LYS A 161 22.60 -0.77 -10.51
C LYS A 161 22.85 0.11 -9.29
N SER A 162 22.24 1.27 -9.27
CA SER A 162 22.36 2.21 -8.15
C SER A 162 21.00 2.82 -7.84
N THR A 163 20.75 3.00 -6.55
CA THR A 163 19.51 3.61 -6.05
C THR A 163 19.78 5.07 -5.68
N TYR A 164 18.90 5.93 -6.10
CA TYR A 164 18.99 7.39 -5.88
C TYR A 164 17.70 7.93 -5.30
N THR A 165 17.83 9.07 -4.66
CA THR A 165 16.69 9.88 -4.19
C THR A 165 16.81 11.28 -4.80
N VAL A 166 15.68 11.82 -5.25
CA VAL A 166 15.56 13.16 -5.82
C VAL A 166 14.33 13.86 -5.20
N VAL A 167 14.36 15.19 -5.16
CA VAL A 167 13.21 16.00 -4.73
C VAL A 167 12.63 16.71 -5.93
N VAL A 168 11.36 16.49 -6.18
CA VAL A 168 10.57 17.11 -7.25
C VAL A 168 9.63 18.13 -6.63
N HIS A 169 9.63 19.34 -7.13
CA HIS A 169 8.62 20.35 -6.83
C HIS A 169 7.59 20.36 -7.95
N VAL A 170 6.31 20.40 -7.58
CA VAL A 170 5.18 20.48 -8.50
C VAL A 170 4.45 21.78 -8.20
N ASP A 171 4.37 22.69 -9.14
CA ASP A 171 3.66 23.95 -8.93
C ASP A 171 2.13 23.81 -9.01
N SER A 172 1.41 24.90 -8.76
CA SER A 172 -0.05 24.94 -8.81
C SER A 172 -0.65 24.65 -10.20
N ASN A 173 0.16 24.74 -11.28
CA ASN A 173 -0.26 24.44 -12.66
C ASN A 173 0.04 22.99 -13.03
N GLY A 174 0.76 22.25 -12.17
CA GLY A 174 1.23 20.90 -12.44
C GLY A 174 2.58 20.82 -13.13
N ASP A 175 3.29 21.96 -13.30
CA ASP A 175 4.64 21.97 -13.84
C ASP A 175 5.62 21.43 -12.81
N MET A 176 6.56 20.60 -13.26
CA MET A 176 7.48 19.85 -12.41
C MET A 176 8.91 20.29 -12.62
N VAL A 177 9.66 20.40 -11.53
CA VAL A 177 11.09 20.69 -11.56
C VAL A 177 11.81 19.97 -10.43
N ILE A 178 13.03 19.50 -10.69
CA ILE A 178 13.90 18.91 -9.68
C ILE A 178 14.64 20.04 -8.98
N ILE A 179 14.50 20.10 -7.66
CA ILE A 179 15.07 21.15 -6.81
C ILE A 179 16.29 20.68 -5.99
N LYS A 180 16.63 19.38 -6.07
CA LYS A 180 17.79 18.80 -5.40
C LYS A 180 18.45 17.76 -6.29
N ASN A 181 19.78 17.81 -6.43
CA ASN A 181 20.53 16.81 -7.18
C ASN A 181 20.30 15.40 -6.67
N PRO A 182 20.32 14.39 -7.56
CA PRO A 182 20.21 13.01 -7.15
C PRO A 182 21.26 12.63 -6.10
N THR A 183 20.80 12.10 -4.99
CA THR A 183 21.68 11.58 -3.92
C THR A 183 21.65 10.06 -3.97
N MET A 184 22.85 9.45 -4.06
CA MET A 184 22.97 7.99 -4.04
C MET A 184 22.64 7.47 -2.65
N ASN A 185 21.72 6.52 -2.56
CA ASN A 185 21.42 5.80 -1.33
C ASN A 185 22.50 4.74 -1.13
N GLN A 186 23.30 4.86 -0.09
CA GLN A 186 24.22 3.79 0.29
C GLN A 186 23.42 2.55 0.67
N LYS A 187 23.78 1.38 0.11
CA LYS A 187 23.26 0.11 0.61
C LYS A 187 23.72 -0.05 2.06
N VAL A 188 22.76 -0.01 2.98
CA VAL A 188 22.98 -0.44 4.37
C VAL A 188 23.07 -1.95 4.40
#